data_60a2a3d525b8ae8f5fe8aba1def2f008
#
_entry.id   60a2a3d525b8ae8f5fe8aba1def2f008
#
_cell.length_a   1.000
_cell.length_b   1.000
_cell.length_c   1.000
_cell.angle_alpha   90.00
_cell.angle_beta   90.00
_cell.angle_gamma   90.00
#
_symmetry.space_group_name_H-M   'P 1'
#
loop_
_entity.id
_entity.type
_entity.pdbx_description
1 polymer ?
#
loop_
_entity_poly.entity_id
_entity_poly.type
_entity_poly.pdbx_seq_one_letter_code
_entity_poly.pdbx_strand_id
1 'polypeptide(L)'
;MPRPHIHDDARVAAIVLGASRTRYLVMRQEDVWFITFKGEEFGPYQSEREAMLFAIDAAHKLGENGTETQVLRVDENGEASPAWTYGLDPYPPTL
;
A
#
# COMPACT_ATOMS: atom_id res chain seq x y z
N MET A 1 6.06 -13.02 -26.78
CA MET A 1 5.88 -12.60 -26.33
C MET A 1 5.78 -12.58 -26.14
N PRO A 2 5.53 -12.50 -26.27
CA PRO A 2 5.16 -12.06 -25.90
C PRO A 2 5.01 -11.79 -25.37
N ARG A 3 4.72 -11.70 -25.31
CA ARG A 3 4.45 -11.17 -24.66
C ARG A 3 4.21 -10.93 -24.24
N PRO A 4 4.17 -10.83 -24.18
CA PRO A 4 3.75 -10.32 -23.57
C PRO A 4 3.48 -10.01 -23.26
N HIS A 5 3.00 -9.97 -23.21
CA HIS A 5 2.70 -9.44 -22.84
C HIS A 5 2.18 -8.92 -22.69
N ILE A 6 1.74 -8.89 -22.77
CA ILE A 6 1.42 -8.30 -22.66
C ILE A 6 0.93 -7.91 -22.09
N HIS A 7 0.16 -7.98 -21.76
CA HIS A 7 -0.08 -7.48 -21.01
C HIS A 7 0.68 -6.71 -20.46
N ASP A 8 0.80 -6.82 -20.58
CA ASP A 8 1.93 -6.02 -20.15
C ASP A 8 1.81 -4.57 -20.48
N ASP A 9 0.98 -4.23 -21.36
CA ASP A 9 0.76 -2.84 -21.72
C ASP A 9 0.24 -2.06 -20.55
N ALA A 10 -0.67 -2.65 -19.78
CA ALA A 10 -1.20 -1.98 -18.59
C ALA A 10 -0.09 -1.78 -17.57
N ARG A 11 0.80 -2.73 -17.48
CA ARG A 11 1.89 -2.63 -16.53
C ARG A 11 2.87 -1.54 -16.92
N VAL A 12 3.16 -1.43 -18.20
CA VAL A 12 4.06 -0.39 -18.69
C VAL A 12 3.43 0.98 -18.45
N ALA A 13 2.16 1.12 -18.74
CA ALA A 13 1.49 2.39 -18.52
C ALA A 13 1.47 2.74 -17.04
N ALA A 14 1.27 1.74 -16.18
CA ALA A 14 1.26 1.97 -14.75
C ALA A 14 2.61 2.46 -14.26
N ILE A 15 3.69 1.90 -14.78
CA ILE A 15 5.02 2.33 -14.41
C ILE A 15 5.26 3.77 -14.82
N VAL A 16 4.89 4.10 -16.05
CA VAL A 16 5.08 5.44 -16.56
C VAL A 16 4.30 6.46 -15.74
N LEU A 17 3.14 6.06 -15.23
CA LEU A 17 2.29 6.96 -14.46
C LEU A 17 2.60 6.95 -12.98
N GLY A 18 3.73 6.37 -12.57
CA GLY A 18 4.12 6.37 -11.19
C GLY A 18 3.54 5.24 -10.38
N ALA A 19 2.98 4.23 -11.03
CA ALA A 19 2.45 3.09 -10.31
C ALA A 19 3.54 2.19 -9.78
N SER A 20 4.81 2.58 -9.99
CA SER A 20 5.94 1.88 -9.40
C SER A 20 6.11 2.19 -7.92
N ARG A 21 5.19 2.96 -7.35
CA ARG A 21 5.22 3.20 -5.91
C ARG A 21 5.21 1.90 -5.13
N THR A 22 5.97 1.90 -4.06
CA THR A 22 5.95 0.80 -3.12
C THR A 22 4.70 0.92 -2.27
N ARG A 23 3.93 -0.14 -2.20
CA ARG A 23 2.62 -0.09 -1.55
C ARG A 23 2.54 -1.01 -0.36
N TYR A 24 1.92 -0.50 0.69
CA TYR A 24 1.55 -1.26 1.86
C TYR A 24 0.04 -1.45 1.80
N LEU A 25 -0.43 -2.67 1.95
CA LEU A 25 -1.86 -2.96 1.89
C LEU A 25 -2.36 -3.28 3.28
N VAL A 26 -3.40 -2.58 3.70
CA VAL A 26 -4.03 -2.82 5.01
C VAL A 26 -5.36 -3.50 4.75
N MET A 27 -5.54 -4.69 5.32
CA MET A 27 -6.75 -5.46 5.07
C MET A 27 -7.19 -6.21 6.30
N ARG A 28 -8.48 -6.51 6.35
CA ARG A 28 -9.06 -7.26 7.45
C ARG A 28 -9.25 -8.71 7.05
N GLN A 29 -8.91 -9.61 7.97
CA GLN A 29 -9.21 -11.03 7.83
C GLN A 29 -9.93 -11.44 9.10
N GLU A 30 -11.22 -11.74 8.94
CA GLU A 30 -12.09 -12.04 10.08
C GLU A 30 -12.11 -10.84 11.02
N ASP A 31 -11.62 -10.99 12.23
CA ASP A 31 -11.72 -9.93 13.23
C ASP A 31 -10.41 -9.19 13.46
N VAL A 32 -9.38 -9.48 12.67
CA VAL A 32 -8.09 -8.87 12.87
C VAL A 32 -7.59 -8.24 11.57
N TRP A 33 -6.58 -7.40 11.69
CA TRP A 33 -6.07 -6.63 10.57
C TRP A 33 -4.64 -7.03 10.27
N PHE A 34 -4.28 -6.98 9.00
CA PHE A 34 -2.94 -7.32 8.53
C PHE A 34 -2.43 -6.26 7.58
N ILE A 35 -1.10 -6.18 7.51
CA ILE A 35 -0.42 -5.34 6.53
C ILE A 35 0.33 -6.27 5.60
N THR A 36 0.12 -6.10 4.29
CA THR A 36 0.87 -6.85 3.30
C THR A 36 1.86 -5.92 2.62
N PHE A 37 3.11 -6.36 2.55
CA PHE A 37 4.17 -5.57 1.95
C PHE A 37 5.14 -6.52 1.25
N LYS A 38 5.27 -6.34 -0.07
CA LYS A 38 6.19 -7.15 -0.88
C LYS A 38 5.97 -8.64 -0.67
N GLY A 39 4.71 -9.03 -0.62
CA GLY A 39 4.36 -10.44 -0.48
C GLY A 39 4.43 -10.99 0.92
N GLU A 40 4.84 -10.19 1.89
CA GLU A 40 4.89 -10.60 3.29
C GLU A 40 3.74 -10.01 4.06
N GLU A 41 3.28 -10.75 5.04
CA GLU A 41 2.14 -10.37 5.85
C GLU A 41 2.59 -10.09 7.28
N PHE A 42 2.15 -8.96 7.82
CA PHE A 42 2.50 -8.52 9.17
C PHE A 42 1.23 -8.37 9.98
N GLY A 43 1.32 -8.67 11.24
CA GLY A 43 0.19 -8.62 12.13
C GLY A 43 0.08 -9.91 12.92
N PRO A 44 -1.07 -10.21 13.52
CA PRO A 44 -2.32 -9.45 13.43
C PRO A 44 -2.34 -8.21 14.30
N TYR A 45 -3.12 -7.23 13.84
CA TYR A 45 -3.38 -6.02 14.60
C TYR A 45 -4.83 -6.04 15.05
N GLN A 46 -5.11 -5.40 16.17
CA GLN A 46 -6.42 -5.47 16.79
C GLN A 46 -7.44 -4.54 16.14
N SER A 47 -6.98 -3.51 15.45
CA SER A 47 -7.89 -2.56 14.84
C SER A 47 -7.30 -2.04 13.54
N GLU A 48 -8.19 -1.51 12.70
CA GLU A 48 -7.75 -0.88 11.46
C GLU A 48 -6.83 0.29 11.77
N ARG A 49 -7.17 1.07 12.79
CA ARG A 49 -6.38 2.24 13.12
C ARG A 49 -4.96 1.84 13.49
N GLU A 50 -4.81 0.80 14.27
CA GLU A 50 -3.49 0.34 14.68
C GLU A 50 -2.68 -0.12 13.46
N ALA A 51 -3.28 -0.94 12.60
CA ALA A 51 -2.60 -1.41 11.41
C ALA A 51 -2.25 -0.24 10.50
N MET A 52 -3.17 0.70 10.35
CA MET A 52 -2.95 1.86 9.49
C MET A 52 -1.79 2.70 9.99
N LEU A 53 -1.71 2.95 11.30
CA LEU A 53 -0.64 3.74 11.86
C LEU A 53 0.72 3.07 11.65
N PHE A 54 0.79 1.76 11.82
CA PHE A 54 2.04 1.05 11.58
C PHE A 54 2.44 1.09 10.11
N ALA A 55 1.46 0.92 9.22
CA ALA A 55 1.74 0.94 7.79
C ALA A 55 2.22 2.32 7.34
N ILE A 56 1.55 3.36 7.82
CA ILE A 56 1.92 4.73 7.46
C ILE A 56 3.30 5.08 8.01
N ASP A 57 3.58 4.66 9.24
CA ASP A 57 4.90 4.93 9.82
C ASP A 57 6.00 4.28 8.99
N ALA A 58 5.79 3.03 8.59
CA ALA A 58 6.77 2.33 7.76
C ALA A 58 6.90 2.99 6.39
N ALA A 59 5.77 3.37 5.78
CA ALA A 59 5.78 4.02 4.48
C ALA A 59 6.47 5.37 4.55
N HIS A 60 6.26 6.10 5.63
CA HIS A 60 6.90 7.40 5.80
C HIS A 60 8.42 7.27 5.89
N LYS A 61 8.89 6.33 6.69
CA LYS A 61 10.33 6.12 6.84
C LYS A 61 10.98 5.72 5.53
N LEU A 62 10.32 4.86 4.79
CA LEU A 62 10.84 4.43 3.51
C LEU A 62 10.82 5.60 2.51
N GLY A 63 9.79 6.44 2.62
CA GLY A 63 9.69 7.62 1.77
C GLY A 63 10.82 8.60 2.04
N GLU A 64 11.21 8.75 3.30
CA GLU A 64 12.32 9.63 3.65
C GLU A 64 13.63 9.16 3.05
N ASN A 65 13.72 7.90 2.69
CA ASN A 65 14.91 7.35 2.05
C ASN A 65 14.83 7.43 0.53
N GLY A 66 13.84 8.13 -0.01
CA GLY A 66 13.75 8.36 -1.44
C GLY A 66 12.83 7.43 -2.19
N THR A 67 12.18 6.50 -1.50
CA THR A 67 11.25 5.57 -2.13
C THR A 67 9.85 6.16 -2.12
N GLU A 68 9.18 6.18 -3.27
CA GLU A 68 7.80 6.63 -3.31
C GLU A 68 6.91 5.55 -2.71
N THR A 69 6.18 5.91 -1.66
CA THR A 69 5.38 4.93 -0.94
C THR A 69 3.92 5.37 -0.83
N GLN A 70 3.07 4.39 -0.66
CA GLN A 70 1.64 4.62 -0.52
C GLN A 70 1.05 3.50 0.32
N VAL A 71 0.08 3.85 1.17
CA VAL A 71 -0.67 2.88 1.95
C VAL A 71 -2.06 2.78 1.34
N LEU A 72 -2.49 1.57 1.03
CA LEU A 72 -3.80 1.32 0.47
C LEU A 72 -4.64 0.57 1.49
N ARG A 73 -5.92 0.86 1.48
CA ARG A 73 -6.89 0.13 2.28
C ARG A 73 -7.65 -0.81 1.37
N VAL A 74 -7.71 -2.07 1.75
CA VAL A 74 -8.42 -3.08 0.97
C VAL A 74 -9.76 -3.34 1.64
N ASP A 75 -10.86 -3.17 0.90
CA ASP A 75 -12.18 -3.35 1.47
C ASP A 75 -12.63 -4.82 1.40
N GLU A 76 -13.87 -5.06 1.83
CA GLU A 76 -14.40 -6.42 1.90
C GLU A 76 -14.52 -7.07 0.54
N ASN A 77 -14.60 -6.28 -0.50
CA ASN A 77 -14.71 -6.78 -1.87
C ASN A 77 -13.35 -6.98 -2.52
N GLY A 78 -12.28 -6.74 -1.77
CA GLY A 78 -10.94 -6.89 -2.31
C GLY A 78 -10.48 -5.69 -3.11
N GLU A 79 -11.21 -4.58 -3.06
CA GLU A 79 -10.82 -3.38 -3.79
C GLU A 79 -9.92 -2.51 -2.92
N ALA A 80 -8.83 -2.07 -3.52
CA ALA A 80 -7.85 -1.23 -2.82
C ALA A 80 -8.05 0.22 -3.18
N SER A 81 -7.94 1.10 -2.18
CA SER A 81 -8.01 2.53 -2.40
C SER A 81 -6.93 3.21 -1.59
N PRO A 82 -6.41 4.35 -2.08
CA PRO A 82 -5.35 5.05 -1.35
C PRO A 82 -5.85 5.58 -0.02
N ALA A 83 -5.09 5.31 1.02
CA ALA A 83 -5.37 5.82 2.36
C ALA A 83 -4.35 6.87 2.78
N TRP A 84 -3.12 6.73 2.33
CA TRP A 84 -2.05 7.67 2.67
C TRP A 84 -0.96 7.58 1.61
N THR A 85 -0.50 8.73 1.14
CA THR A 85 0.54 8.78 0.11
C THR A 85 1.66 9.69 0.59
N TYR A 86 2.88 9.18 0.55
CA TYR A 86 4.05 9.96 0.95
C TYR A 86 4.16 11.20 0.06
N GLY A 87 4.36 12.33 0.70
CA GLY A 87 4.52 13.59 -0.01
C GLY A 87 3.23 14.31 -0.30
N LEU A 88 2.09 13.63 -0.20
CA LEU A 88 0.79 14.26 -0.43
C LEU A 88 -0.02 14.39 0.84
N ASP A 89 0.06 13.39 1.72
CA ASP A 89 -0.72 13.40 2.95
C ASP A 89 0.17 13.73 4.13
N PRO A 90 -0.40 14.30 5.19
CA PRO A 90 0.40 14.76 6.32
C PRO A 90 0.96 13.59 7.14
N TYR A 91 2.09 13.85 7.78
CA TYR A 91 2.66 12.92 8.74
C TYR A 91 3.03 13.74 9.99
N PRO A 92 2.57 13.36 11.19
CA PRO A 92 1.73 12.20 11.47
C PRO A 92 0.37 12.31 10.81
N PRO A 93 -0.23 11.15 10.48
CA PRO A 93 -1.53 11.18 9.80
C PRO A 93 -2.65 11.58 10.73
N THR A 94 -3.72 12.09 10.13
CA THR A 94 -4.94 12.39 10.86
C THR A 94 -5.90 11.22 10.62
N LEU A 95 -6.06 10.37 11.61
CA LEU A 95 -6.94 9.21 11.48
C LEU A 95 -8.10 9.30 12.44
#